data_04e1ae74c3b4e464679adfeb6a1d83ef
#
_entry.id   04e1ae74c3b4e464679adfeb6a1d83ef
#
_cell.length_a   1.000
_cell.length_b   1.000
_cell.length_c   1.000
_cell.angle_alpha   90.00
_cell.angle_beta   90.00
_cell.angle_gamma   90.00
#
_symmetry.space_group_name_H-M   'P 1'
#
loop_
_entity.id
_entity.type
_entity.pdbx_description
1 polymer ?
#
loop_
_entity_poly.entity_id
_entity_poly.type
_entity_poly.pdbx_seq_one_letter_code
_entity_poly.pdbx_strand_id
1 'polypeptide(L)'
;DLCGREVVASLNSSHIDTELAKETLKIALERRKPAKGIILHSDQGRQFTAKEFNKFCDKNYVQQSMSKAGCPYDNAVMERFYNTLKHEFYYLYKFDSNDILDQKLYEFDYGKYNHVRPHRANGGLTPYAARCRAA
;
A
#
# COMPACT_ATOMS: atom_id res chain seq x y z
N ASP A 1 -1.02 1.26 -5.41
CA ASP A 1 -1.17 1.25 -6.86
C ASP A 1 0.14 1.60 -7.55
N LEU A 2 0.64 0.71 -8.41
CA LEU A 2 1.94 0.90 -9.06
C LEU A 2 1.88 1.90 -10.23
N CYS A 3 0.73 2.12 -10.84
CA CYS A 3 0.58 3.06 -11.94
C CYS A 3 0.68 4.50 -11.45
N GLY A 4 -0.25 4.91 -10.58
CA GLY A 4 -0.29 6.28 -10.05
C GLY A 4 0.56 6.50 -8.80
N ARG A 5 1.15 5.47 -8.23
CA ARG A 5 1.86 5.51 -6.93
C ARG A 5 0.96 5.90 -5.75
N GLU A 6 -0.33 5.69 -5.87
CA GLU A 6 -1.33 6.05 -4.87
C GLU A 6 -1.42 5.02 -3.75
N VAL A 7 -1.52 5.47 -2.51
CA VAL A 7 -1.88 4.63 -1.36
C VAL A 7 -3.38 4.35 -1.44
N VAL A 8 -3.74 3.11 -1.74
CA VAL A 8 -5.14 2.68 -1.89
C VAL A 8 -5.76 2.29 -0.56
N ALA A 9 -5.01 1.54 0.25
CA ALA A 9 -5.39 1.15 1.60
C ALA A 9 -4.18 1.16 2.51
N SER A 10 -4.38 1.58 3.75
CA SER A 10 -3.39 1.58 4.82
C SER A 10 -4.09 1.19 6.11
N LEU A 11 -3.59 0.18 6.78
CA LEU A 11 -3.99 -0.25 8.10
C LEU A 11 -2.77 -0.39 8.99
N ASN A 12 -2.94 -0.03 10.25
CA ASN A 12 -1.95 -0.21 11.29
C ASN A 12 -2.40 -1.28 12.27
N SER A 13 -1.46 -2.05 12.80
CA SER A 13 -1.73 -3.10 13.79
C SER A 13 -0.50 -3.32 14.66
N SER A 14 -0.71 -3.77 15.89
CA SER A 14 0.35 -4.24 16.78
C SER A 14 0.99 -5.55 16.31
N HIS A 15 0.35 -6.28 15.39
CA HIS A 15 0.83 -7.56 14.88
C HIS A 15 0.81 -7.55 13.35
N ILE A 16 1.91 -8.06 12.77
CA ILE A 16 2.00 -8.28 11.32
C ILE A 16 1.63 -9.73 11.05
N ASP A 17 0.39 -9.94 10.69
CA ASP A 17 -0.18 -11.27 10.45
C ASP A 17 -0.98 -11.34 9.14
N THR A 18 -1.52 -12.52 8.87
CA THR A 18 -2.32 -12.79 7.67
C THR A 18 -3.63 -12.01 7.68
N GLU A 19 -4.22 -11.77 8.86
CA GLU A 19 -5.49 -11.06 8.97
C GLU A 19 -5.32 -9.59 8.60
N LEU A 20 -4.27 -8.93 9.09
CA LEU A 20 -3.94 -7.56 8.69
C LEU A 20 -3.78 -7.43 7.16
N ALA A 21 -3.08 -8.38 6.54
CA ALA A 21 -2.90 -8.39 5.08
C ALA A 21 -4.24 -8.56 4.33
N LYS A 22 -5.11 -9.47 4.79
CA LYS A 22 -6.45 -9.68 4.22
C LYS A 22 -7.35 -8.44 4.36
N GLU A 23 -7.44 -7.85 5.55
CA GLU A 23 -8.27 -6.68 5.79
C GLU A 23 -7.76 -5.47 4.99
N THR A 24 -6.44 -5.27 4.89
CA THR A 24 -5.87 -4.21 4.06
C THR A 24 -6.24 -4.41 2.58
N LEU A 25 -6.11 -5.63 2.06
CA LEU A 25 -6.47 -5.94 0.68
C LEU A 25 -7.97 -5.79 0.44
N LYS A 26 -8.82 -6.22 1.38
CA LYS A 26 -10.28 -6.06 1.32
C LYS A 26 -10.68 -4.59 1.18
N ILE A 27 -10.13 -3.70 2.03
CA ILE A 27 -10.36 -2.25 1.93
C ILE A 27 -9.92 -1.71 0.57
N ALA A 28 -8.78 -2.16 0.05
CA ALA A 28 -8.31 -1.75 -1.26
C ALA A 28 -9.27 -2.16 -2.39
N LEU A 29 -9.79 -3.38 -2.34
CA LEU A 29 -10.77 -3.90 -3.30
C LEU A 29 -12.09 -3.14 -3.23
N GLU A 30 -12.60 -2.87 -2.02
CA GLU A 30 -13.84 -2.12 -1.81
C GLU A 30 -13.75 -0.68 -2.32
N ARG A 31 -12.61 -0.02 -2.10
CA ARG A 31 -12.38 1.35 -2.56
C ARG A 31 -12.23 1.46 -4.07
N ARG A 32 -11.55 0.51 -4.68
CA ARG A 32 -11.23 0.55 -6.12
C ARG A 32 -12.26 -0.14 -7.00
N LYS A 33 -12.97 -1.13 -6.45
CA LYS A 33 -13.91 -1.98 -7.20
C LYS A 33 -13.33 -2.41 -8.54
N PRO A 34 -12.11 -2.97 -8.55
CA PRO A 34 -11.42 -3.26 -9.80
C PRO A 34 -12.16 -4.32 -10.60
N ALA A 35 -11.97 -4.30 -11.90
CA ALA A 35 -12.35 -5.42 -12.75
C ALA A 35 -11.58 -6.69 -12.34
N LYS A 36 -12.05 -7.86 -12.75
CA LYS A 36 -11.37 -9.14 -12.51
C LYS A 36 -9.94 -9.12 -13.08
N GLY A 37 -9.04 -9.84 -12.43
CA GLY A 37 -7.68 -10.04 -12.93
C GLY A 37 -6.66 -9.01 -12.48
N ILE A 38 -6.87 -8.34 -11.34
CA ILE A 38 -5.83 -7.51 -10.73
C ILE A 38 -4.65 -8.34 -10.25
N ILE A 39 -3.47 -7.73 -10.28
CA ILE A 39 -2.24 -8.33 -9.77
C ILE A 39 -1.88 -7.64 -8.44
N LEU A 40 -1.72 -8.44 -7.40
CA LEU A 40 -1.11 -8.01 -6.13
C LEU A 40 0.34 -8.46 -6.11
N HIS A 41 1.27 -7.50 -6.10
CA HIS A 41 2.68 -7.78 -5.93
C HIS A 41 3.09 -7.59 -4.46
N SER A 42 3.82 -8.57 -3.91
CA SER A 42 4.33 -8.54 -2.54
C SER A 42 5.71 -9.18 -2.43
N ASP A 43 6.35 -9.05 -1.28
CA ASP A 43 7.45 -9.92 -0.90
C ASP A 43 6.95 -11.33 -0.52
N GLN A 44 7.88 -12.22 -0.13
CA GLN A 44 7.56 -13.57 0.33
C GLN A 44 7.28 -13.64 1.85
N GLY A 45 6.76 -12.58 2.43
CA GLY A 45 6.38 -12.54 3.84
C GLY A 45 5.36 -13.64 4.19
N ARG A 46 5.45 -14.18 5.41
CA ARG A 46 4.56 -15.27 5.87
C ARG A 46 3.09 -14.93 5.74
N GLN A 47 2.72 -13.67 5.94
CA GLN A 47 1.35 -13.17 5.81
C GLN A 47 0.80 -13.31 4.39
N PHE A 48 1.66 -13.20 3.37
CA PHE A 48 1.28 -13.30 1.95
C PHE A 48 1.36 -14.72 1.38
N THR A 49 2.16 -15.58 2.00
CA THR A 49 2.32 -16.99 1.58
C THR A 49 1.38 -17.95 2.30
N ALA A 50 0.65 -17.48 3.31
CA ALA A 50 -0.30 -18.27 4.07
C ALA A 50 -1.44 -18.82 3.18
N LYS A 51 -1.84 -20.07 3.41
CA LYS A 51 -2.94 -20.72 2.66
C LYS A 51 -4.25 -19.93 2.72
N GLU A 52 -4.52 -19.27 3.84
CA GLU A 52 -5.72 -18.45 4.02
C GLU A 52 -5.70 -17.20 3.15
N PHE A 53 -4.52 -16.56 3.03
CA PHE A 53 -4.35 -15.40 2.16
C PHE A 53 -4.52 -15.79 0.69
N ASN A 54 -3.92 -16.91 0.27
CA ASN A 54 -4.05 -17.43 -1.09
C ASN A 54 -5.52 -17.69 -1.43
N LYS A 55 -6.26 -18.38 -0.55
CA LYS A 55 -7.70 -18.61 -0.73
C LYS A 55 -8.51 -17.31 -0.81
N PHE A 56 -8.13 -16.30 -0.02
CA PHE A 56 -8.77 -14.98 -0.09
C PHE A 56 -8.51 -14.31 -1.43
N CYS A 57 -7.28 -14.35 -1.94
CA CYS A 57 -6.92 -13.82 -3.26
C CYS A 57 -7.70 -14.52 -4.37
N ASP A 58 -7.74 -15.86 -4.38
CA ASP A 58 -8.47 -16.66 -5.38
C ASP A 58 -9.96 -16.31 -5.42
N LYS A 59 -10.60 -16.22 -4.23
CA LYS A 59 -12.01 -15.85 -4.09
C LYS A 59 -12.31 -14.46 -4.66
N ASN A 60 -11.37 -13.54 -4.58
CA ASN A 60 -11.52 -12.15 -5.01
C ASN A 60 -10.91 -11.87 -6.40
N TYR A 61 -10.52 -12.90 -7.13
CA TYR A 61 -9.90 -12.80 -8.47
C TYR A 61 -8.61 -11.97 -8.48
N VAL A 62 -7.82 -12.06 -7.41
CA VAL A 62 -6.53 -11.39 -7.25
C VAL A 62 -5.41 -12.36 -7.62
N GLN A 63 -4.66 -12.06 -8.66
CA GLN A 63 -3.46 -12.80 -9.01
C GLN A 63 -2.30 -12.35 -8.14
N GLN A 64 -1.68 -13.27 -7.41
CA GLN A 64 -0.49 -12.97 -6.64
C GLN A 64 0.77 -12.99 -7.52
N SER A 65 1.62 -12.00 -7.33
CA SER A 65 2.97 -11.91 -7.87
C SER A 65 3.92 -11.65 -6.69
N MET A 66 5.02 -12.36 -6.62
CA MET A 66 5.96 -12.24 -5.50
C MET A 66 7.35 -11.90 -6.00
N SER A 67 8.04 -11.02 -5.26
CA SER A 67 9.46 -10.73 -5.45
C SER A 67 10.28 -12.00 -5.30
N LYS A 68 11.31 -12.17 -6.13
CA LYS A 68 12.26 -13.26 -5.95
C LYS A 68 13.11 -13.03 -4.71
N ALA A 69 13.45 -14.10 -4.00
CA ALA A 69 14.38 -14.03 -2.87
C ALA A 69 15.71 -13.41 -3.33
N GLY A 70 16.19 -12.41 -2.60
CA GLY A 70 17.44 -11.71 -2.93
C GLY A 70 17.36 -10.67 -4.07
N CYS A 71 16.16 -10.37 -4.59
CA CYS A 71 15.94 -9.36 -5.62
C CYS A 71 15.22 -8.12 -5.06
N PRO A 72 15.91 -7.18 -4.40
CA PRO A 72 15.29 -6.00 -3.80
C PRO A 72 14.62 -5.08 -4.83
N TYR A 73 15.09 -5.09 -6.06
CA TYR A 73 14.52 -4.27 -7.13
C TYR A 73 13.07 -4.61 -7.46
N ASP A 74 12.64 -5.85 -7.23
CA ASP A 74 11.27 -6.29 -7.50
C ASP A 74 10.26 -5.56 -6.60
N ASN A 75 10.66 -5.12 -5.40
CA ASN A 75 9.81 -4.41 -4.43
C ASN A 75 10.21 -2.93 -4.21
N ALA A 76 11.04 -2.38 -5.09
CA ALA A 76 11.63 -1.04 -4.93
C ALA A 76 10.60 0.08 -4.75
N VAL A 77 9.41 -0.05 -5.34
CA VAL A 77 8.34 0.96 -5.21
C VAL A 77 7.82 1.01 -3.79
N MET A 78 7.60 -0.14 -3.17
CA MET A 78 7.12 -0.23 -1.79
C MET A 78 8.20 0.22 -0.80
N GLU A 79 9.44 -0.18 -1.02
CA GLU A 79 10.59 0.29 -0.22
C GLU A 79 10.72 1.82 -0.30
N ARG A 80 10.54 2.40 -1.48
CA ARG A 80 10.54 3.84 -1.65
C ARG A 80 9.40 4.53 -0.94
N PHE A 81 8.21 3.95 -0.94
CA PHE A 81 7.08 4.46 -0.16
C PHE A 81 7.39 4.47 1.34
N TYR A 82 7.86 3.34 1.90
CA TYR A 82 8.20 3.26 3.31
C TYR A 82 9.34 4.20 3.70
N ASN A 83 10.32 4.40 2.83
CA ASN A 83 11.37 5.39 3.05
C ASN A 83 10.79 6.82 3.13
N THR A 84 9.89 7.16 2.23
CA THR A 84 9.16 8.44 2.26
C THR A 84 8.34 8.59 3.54
N LEU A 85 7.57 7.56 3.92
CA LEU A 85 6.76 7.53 5.14
C LEU A 85 7.62 7.78 6.40
N LYS A 86 8.77 7.09 6.49
CA LYS A 86 9.68 7.27 7.62
C LYS A 86 10.23 8.69 7.71
N HIS A 87 10.74 9.23 6.62
CA HIS A 87 11.44 10.52 6.62
C HIS A 87 10.50 11.73 6.58
N GLU A 88 9.35 11.64 5.94
CA GLU A 88 8.42 12.77 5.79
C GLU A 88 7.27 12.73 6.80
N PHE A 89 7.19 11.65 7.60
CA PHE A 89 6.15 11.50 8.61
C PHE A 89 6.71 10.94 9.93
N TYR A 90 7.11 9.67 9.98
CA TYR A 90 7.35 8.95 11.23
C TYR A 90 8.44 9.57 12.10
N TYR A 91 9.57 10.01 11.52
CA TYR A 91 10.67 10.61 12.27
C TYR A 91 10.46 12.08 12.64
N LEU A 92 9.45 12.73 12.06
CA LEU A 92 9.17 14.15 12.32
C LEU A 92 8.22 14.37 13.49
N TYR A 93 7.51 13.35 13.92
CA TYR A 93 6.47 13.46 14.94
C TYR A 93 6.70 12.50 16.10
N LYS A 94 6.26 12.90 17.29
CA LYS A 94 6.06 12.01 18.45
C LYS A 94 4.57 11.72 18.55
N PHE A 95 4.24 10.49 18.91
CA PHE A 95 2.85 10.04 19.03
C PHE A 95 2.60 9.61 20.47
N ASP A 96 1.63 10.25 21.12
CA ASP A 96 1.30 10.00 22.52
C ASP A 96 0.37 8.78 22.69
N SER A 97 -0.27 8.34 21.61
CA SER A 97 -1.10 7.14 21.57
C SER A 97 -1.18 6.53 20.17
N ASN A 98 -1.63 5.27 20.10
CA ASN A 98 -1.88 4.60 18.81
C ASN A 98 -3.01 5.28 18.02
N ASP A 99 -4.04 5.78 18.68
CA ASP A 99 -5.16 6.47 18.02
C ASP A 99 -4.68 7.75 17.31
N ILE A 100 -3.79 8.51 17.95
CA ILE A 100 -3.17 9.70 17.36
C ILE A 100 -2.26 9.31 16.19
N LEU A 101 -1.50 8.23 16.32
CA LEU A 101 -0.69 7.71 15.23
C LEU A 101 -1.56 7.32 14.03
N ASP A 102 -2.64 6.58 14.25
CA ASP A 102 -3.53 6.09 13.19
C ASP A 102 -4.23 7.24 12.48
N GLN A 103 -4.72 8.23 13.21
CA GLN A 103 -5.32 9.43 12.62
C GLN A 103 -4.31 10.18 11.75
N LYS A 104 -3.12 10.45 12.27
CA LYS A 104 -2.09 11.18 11.53
C LYS A 104 -1.52 10.40 10.35
N LEU A 105 -1.43 9.08 10.46
CA LEU A 105 -1.06 8.21 9.35
C LEU A 105 -2.11 8.28 8.23
N TYR A 106 -3.38 8.26 8.58
CA TYR A 106 -4.48 8.44 7.64
C TYR A 106 -4.40 9.80 6.92
N GLU A 107 -4.17 10.89 7.65
CA GLU A 107 -3.99 12.23 7.09
C GLU A 107 -2.77 12.30 6.16
N PHE A 108 -1.67 11.63 6.53
CA PHE A 108 -0.49 11.57 5.68
C PHE A 108 -0.73 10.75 4.41
N ASP A 109 -1.21 9.53 4.52
CA ASP A 109 -1.35 8.61 3.39
C ASP A 109 -2.39 9.10 2.37
N TYR A 110 -3.57 9.45 2.85
CA TYR A 110 -4.68 9.83 1.98
C TYR A 110 -4.72 11.31 1.66
N GLY A 111 -4.30 12.18 2.56
CA GLY A 111 -4.24 13.63 2.34
C GLY A 111 -2.94 14.06 1.67
N LYS A 112 -1.88 14.11 2.46
CA LYS A 112 -0.60 14.67 1.99
C LYS A 112 0.03 13.86 0.86
N TYR A 113 0.18 12.55 1.01
CA TYR A 113 0.86 11.71 0.04
C TYR A 113 0.09 11.61 -1.28
N ASN A 114 -1.20 11.33 -1.22
CA ASN A 114 -2.01 11.13 -2.42
C ASN A 114 -2.39 12.43 -3.15
N HIS A 115 -2.66 13.52 -2.43
CA HIS A 115 -3.25 14.72 -3.02
C HIS A 115 -2.32 15.94 -3.08
N VAL A 116 -1.28 15.98 -2.25
CA VAL A 116 -0.41 17.17 -2.15
C VAL A 116 1.00 16.91 -2.64
N ARG A 117 1.56 15.74 -2.31
CA ARG A 117 2.95 15.40 -2.59
C ARG A 117 3.17 15.13 -4.08
N PRO A 118 4.06 15.90 -4.78
CA PRO A 118 4.40 15.60 -6.16
C PRO A 118 5.33 14.38 -6.25
N HIS A 119 5.19 13.58 -7.30
CA HIS A 119 6.00 12.41 -7.55
C HIS A 119 6.78 12.54 -8.87
N ARG A 120 8.10 12.34 -8.79
CA ARG A 120 8.96 12.38 -9.99
C ARG A 120 8.54 11.33 -11.02
N ALA A 121 8.18 10.11 -10.58
CA ALA A 121 7.70 9.06 -11.46
C ALA A 121 6.40 9.40 -12.21
N ASN A 122 5.64 10.37 -11.70
CA ASN A 122 4.40 10.85 -12.30
C ASN A 122 4.60 12.18 -13.06
N GLY A 123 5.84 12.53 -13.42
CA GLY A 123 6.12 13.80 -14.07
C GLY A 123 5.83 15.03 -13.19
N GLY A 124 5.93 14.89 -11.87
CA GLY A 124 5.63 15.95 -10.91
C GLY A 124 4.16 16.04 -10.47
N LEU A 125 3.29 15.17 -11.00
CA LEU A 125 1.91 15.10 -10.54
C LEU A 125 1.81 14.39 -9.20
N THR A 126 0.75 14.72 -8.44
CA THR A 126 0.38 13.92 -7.27
C THR A 126 -0.13 12.53 -7.70
N PRO A 127 -0.09 11.51 -6.83
CA PRO A 127 -0.63 10.19 -7.14
C PRO A 127 -2.08 10.23 -7.63
N TYR A 128 -2.93 10.99 -6.96
CA TYR A 128 -4.33 11.17 -7.35
C TYR A 128 -4.47 11.80 -8.75
N ALA A 129 -3.74 12.90 -9.02
CA ALA A 129 -3.80 13.58 -10.32
C ALA A 129 -3.27 12.69 -11.46
N ALA A 130 -2.22 11.91 -11.21
CA ALA A 130 -1.69 10.96 -12.17
C ALA A 130 -2.72 9.88 -12.52
N ARG A 131 -3.42 9.35 -11.52
CA ARG A 131 -4.49 8.38 -11.73
C ARG A 131 -5.64 8.95 -12.55
N CYS A 132 -6.10 10.17 -12.23
CA CYS A 132 -7.21 10.80 -12.96
C CYS A 132 -6.87 11.08 -14.43
N ARG A 133 -5.59 11.18 -14.78
CA ARG A 133 -5.16 11.30 -16.18
C ARG A 133 -5.05 9.97 -16.93
N ALA A 134 -4.88 8.86 -16.19
CA ALA A 134 -4.75 7.53 -16.76
C ALA A 134 -6.10 6.79 -16.90
N ALA A 135 -7.17 7.32 -16.34
CA ALA A 135 -8.54 6.83 -16.43
C ALA A 135 -9.25 7.44 -17.65
#